data_b4d3dfc65d7d537e479e6d609dfbcfd4
#
_entry.id   b4d3dfc65d7d537e479e6d609dfbcfd4
#
_cell.length_a   1.000
_cell.length_b   1.000
_cell.length_c   1.000
_cell.angle_alpha   90.00
_cell.angle_beta   90.00
_cell.angle_gamma   90.00
#
_symmetry.space_group_name_H-M   'P 1'
#
loop_
_entity.id
_entity.type
_entity.pdbx_description
1 polymer ?
#
loop_
_entity_poly.entity_id
_entity_poly.type
_entity_poly.pdbx_seq_one_letter_code
_entity_poly.pdbx_strand_id
1 'polypeptide(L)' 'MIDEELLQAWWTVLSPELRERAAAIAAHPAPRGLAIDELSASMILAGLPTARMVWTGTPEHLVEMLDEVAAFVITASARS' A
#
# COMPACT_ATOMS: atom_id res chain seq x y z
N MET A 1 -1.48 1.54 -15.57
CA MET A 1 -0.03 1.45 -15.29
C MET A 1 0.37 2.50 -14.25
N ILE A 2 1.00 2.09 -13.17
CA ILE A 2 1.39 2.99 -12.10
C ILE A 2 2.73 3.62 -12.44
N ASP A 3 2.85 4.94 -12.21
CA ASP A 3 4.09 5.65 -12.42
C ASP A 3 5.12 5.24 -11.36
N GLU A 4 6.25 4.71 -11.78
CA GLU A 4 7.31 4.28 -10.89
C GLU A 4 7.88 5.44 -10.07
N GLU A 5 7.90 6.65 -10.63
CA GLU A 5 8.36 7.84 -9.91
C GLU A 5 7.46 8.15 -8.71
N LEU A 6 6.14 7.97 -8.86
CA LEU A 6 5.20 8.14 -7.77
C LEU A 6 5.44 7.10 -6.67
N LEU A 7 5.69 5.86 -7.07
CA LEU A 7 5.98 4.79 -6.12
C LEU A 7 7.26 5.07 -5.35
N GLN A 8 8.31 5.51 -6.03
CA GLN A 8 9.59 5.86 -5.41
C GLN A 8 9.44 7.02 -4.44
N ALA A 9 8.73 8.08 -4.85
CA ALA A 9 8.51 9.24 -4.00
C ALA A 9 7.73 8.84 -2.74
N TRP A 10 6.68 8.05 -2.89
CA TRP A 10 5.90 7.55 -1.77
C TRP A 10 6.77 6.73 -0.82
N TRP A 11 7.52 5.77 -1.35
CA TRP A 11 8.37 4.89 -0.54
C TRP A 11 9.42 5.68 0.25
N THR A 12 10.01 6.69 -0.38
CA THR A 12 11.05 7.52 0.23
C THR A 12 10.55 8.28 1.46
N VAL A 13 9.30 8.74 1.45
CA VAL A 13 8.75 9.49 2.57
C VAL A 13 8.21 8.62 3.70
N LEU A 14 8.10 7.32 3.49
CA LEU A 14 7.63 6.41 4.53
C LEU A 14 8.66 6.23 5.63
N SER A 15 8.19 6.19 6.88
CA SER A 15 9.02 5.82 8.02
C SER A 15 9.41 4.34 7.91
N PRO A 16 10.50 3.90 8.58
CA PRO A 16 10.87 2.48 8.59
C PRO A 16 9.73 1.57 9.07
N GLU A 17 8.97 2.01 10.04
CA GLU A 17 7.82 1.25 10.55
C GLU A 17 6.74 1.05 9.50
N LEU A 18 6.42 2.11 8.76
CA LEU A 18 5.42 2.04 7.69
C LEU A 18 5.92 1.19 6.53
N ARG A 19 7.21 1.25 6.22
CA ARG A 19 7.82 0.39 5.20
C ARG A 19 7.69 -1.09 5.58
N GLU A 20 7.94 -1.42 6.83
CA GLU A 20 7.79 -2.77 7.35
C GLU A 20 6.36 -3.27 7.22
N ARG A 21 5.39 -2.44 7.59
CA ARG A 21 3.97 -2.77 7.47
C ARG A 21 3.57 -2.97 6.02
N ALA A 22 4.03 -2.10 5.14
CA ALA A 22 3.74 -2.21 3.72
C ALA A 22 4.31 -3.52 3.15
N ALA A 23 5.53 -3.88 3.54
CA ALA A 23 6.16 -5.13 3.09
C ALA A 23 5.38 -6.35 3.57
N ALA A 24 4.93 -6.34 4.81
CA ALA A 24 4.14 -7.44 5.37
C ALA A 24 2.82 -7.61 4.60
N ILE A 25 2.15 -6.51 4.28
CA ILE A 25 0.89 -6.53 3.53
C ILE A 25 1.15 -7.00 2.10
N ALA A 26 2.22 -6.51 1.47
CA ALA A 26 2.57 -6.87 0.09
C ALA A 26 2.87 -8.36 -0.07
N ALA A 27 3.34 -9.01 0.99
CA ALA A 27 3.66 -10.42 0.97
C ALA A 27 2.41 -11.34 0.97
N HIS A 28 1.25 -10.79 1.33
CA HIS A 28 0.01 -11.57 1.32
C HIS A 28 -0.55 -11.70 -0.10
N PRO A 29 -1.26 -12.78 -0.41
CA PRO A 29 -1.96 -12.89 -1.70
C PRO A 29 -3.12 -11.90 -1.77
N ALA A 30 -3.49 -11.54 -2.99
CA ALA A 30 -4.65 -10.65 -3.19
C ALA A 30 -5.95 -11.34 -2.73
N PRO A 31 -6.92 -10.61 -2.19
CA PRO A 31 -6.92 -9.17 -1.97
C PRO A 31 -6.12 -8.78 -0.72
N ARG A 32 -5.38 -7.66 -0.81
CA ARG A 32 -4.58 -7.14 0.30
C ARG A 32 -5.29 -5.97 0.95
N GLY A 33 -6.01 -6.24 2.01
CA GLY A 33 -6.77 -5.20 2.71
C GLY A 33 -5.91 -4.39 3.67
N LEU A 34 -6.09 -3.09 3.64
CA LEU A 34 -5.46 -2.14 4.55
C LEU A 34 -6.53 -1.43 5.35
N ALA A 35 -6.35 -1.37 6.66
CA ALA A 35 -7.19 -0.50 7.47
C ALA A 35 -6.91 0.96 7.10
N ILE A 36 -7.88 1.84 7.34
CA ILE A 36 -7.70 3.27 7.11
C ILE A 36 -6.83 3.82 8.24
N ASP A 37 -5.55 3.98 7.96
CA ASP A 37 -4.55 4.44 8.92
C ASP A 37 -3.50 5.31 8.20
N GLU A 38 -2.38 5.56 8.85
CA GLU A 38 -1.30 6.36 8.29
C GLU A 38 -0.76 5.81 6.97
N LEU A 39 -0.67 4.49 6.85
CA LEU A 39 -0.14 3.87 5.63
C LEU A 39 -1.08 4.07 4.45
N SER A 40 -2.37 3.76 4.60
CA SER A 40 -3.34 3.95 3.54
C SER A 40 -3.49 5.43 3.18
N ALA A 41 -3.48 6.30 4.20
CA ALA A 41 -3.53 7.75 3.98
C ALA A 41 -2.32 8.22 3.16
N SER A 42 -1.12 7.72 3.44
CA SER A 42 0.07 8.10 2.69
C SER A 42 -0.03 7.69 1.22
N MET A 43 -0.61 6.53 0.95
CA MET A 43 -0.82 6.05 -0.42
C MET A 43 -1.79 6.96 -1.19
N ILE A 44 -2.89 7.33 -0.54
CA ILE A 44 -3.90 8.21 -1.16
C ILE A 44 -3.31 9.59 -1.41
N LEU A 45 -2.61 10.15 -0.45
CA LEU A 45 -1.99 11.48 -0.56
C LEU A 45 -0.90 11.53 -1.63
N ALA A 46 -0.20 10.41 -1.82
CA ALA A 46 0.82 10.31 -2.87
C ALA A 46 0.22 10.15 -4.26
N GLY A 47 -1.09 9.92 -4.35
CA GLY A 47 -1.75 9.72 -5.64
C GLY A 47 -1.64 8.31 -6.19
N LEU A 48 -1.28 7.34 -5.35
CA LEU A 48 -1.21 5.96 -5.79
C LEU A 48 -2.62 5.40 -6.03
N PRO A 49 -2.81 4.59 -7.08
CA PRO A 49 -4.09 3.94 -7.30
C PRO A 49 -4.36 2.90 -6.21
N THR A 50 -5.53 2.99 -5.63
CA THR A 50 -6.00 2.05 -4.62
C THR A 50 -7.41 1.63 -4.96
N ALA A 51 -7.76 0.39 -4.66
CA ALA A 51 -9.12 -0.07 -4.81
C ALA A 51 -9.81 0.00 -3.45
N ARG A 52 -11.04 0.50 -3.42
CA ARG A 52 -11.87 0.47 -2.21
C ARG A 52 -12.51 -0.88 -2.09
N MET A 53 -12.34 -1.49 -0.94
CA MET A 53 -13.08 -2.71 -0.62
C MET A 53 -14.37 -2.31 0.09
N VAL A 54 -15.50 -2.67 -0.50
CA VAL A 54 -16.80 -2.49 0.16
C VAL A 54 -17.02 -3.70 1.05
N TRP A 55 -16.97 -3.48 2.34
CA TRP A 55 -17.18 -4.55 3.30
C TRP A 55 -18.62 -4.53 3.78
N THR A 56 -19.37 -5.54 3.44
CA THR A 56 -20.76 -5.65 3.88
C THR A 56 -20.81 -6.17 5.31
N GLY A 57 -21.30 -5.36 6.24
CA GLY A 57 -21.53 -5.78 7.62
C GLY A 57 -20.62 -5.16 8.65
N THR A 58 -19.56 -4.44 8.25
CA THR A 58 -18.72 -3.70 9.19
C THR A 58 -18.60 -2.24 8.76
N PRO A 59 -18.50 -1.31 9.73
CA PRO A 59 -18.33 0.11 9.40
C PRO A 59 -16.92 0.47 8.94
N GLU A 60 -15.99 -0.46 8.94
CA GLU A 60 -14.62 -0.19 8.54
C GLU A 60 -14.48 -0.18 7.02
N HIS A 61 -13.93 0.90 6.50
CA HIS A 61 -13.58 0.99 5.10
C HIS A 61 -12.15 0.48 4.93
N LEU A 62 -12.01 -0.55 4.10
CA LEU A 62 -10.70 -1.08 3.78
C LEU A 62 -10.27 -0.56 2.41
N VAL A 63 -8.98 -0.32 2.29
CA VAL A 63 -8.33 0.05 1.04
C VAL A 63 -7.50 -1.15 0.60
N GLU A 64 -7.57 -1.51 -0.67
CA GLU A 64 -6.79 -2.62 -1.20
C GLU A 64 -5.48 -2.13 -1.80
N MET A 65 -4.38 -2.79 -1.44
CA MET A 65 -3.10 -2.57 -2.10
C MET A 65 -3.09 -3.37 -3.41
N LEU A 66 -2.93 -2.67 -4.53
CA LEU A 66 -2.93 -3.30 -5.84
C LEU A 66 -1.66 -4.12 -6.06
N ASP A 67 -1.74 -5.12 -6.95
CA ASP A 67 -0.63 -6.03 -7.24
C ASP A 67 0.64 -5.29 -7.70
N GLU A 68 0.49 -4.23 -8.49
CA GLU A 68 1.64 -3.43 -8.95
C GLU A 68 2.35 -2.73 -7.82
N VAL A 69 1.58 -2.20 -6.87
CA VAL A 69 2.15 -1.56 -5.67
C VAL A 69 2.84 -2.60 -4.80
N ALA A 70 2.21 -3.75 -4.61
CA ALA A 70 2.78 -4.84 -3.83
C ALA A 70 4.10 -5.33 -4.43
N ALA A 71 4.16 -5.50 -5.73
CA ALA A 71 5.38 -5.92 -6.42
C ALA A 71 6.51 -4.92 -6.21
N PHE A 72 6.21 -3.62 -6.30
CA PHE A 72 7.18 -2.57 -6.03
C PHE A 72 7.69 -2.63 -4.59
N VAL A 73 6.78 -2.78 -3.62
CA VAL A 73 7.13 -2.82 -2.20
C VAL A 73 8.04 -4.00 -1.89
N ILE A 74 7.75 -5.16 -2.45
CA ILE A 74 8.57 -6.36 -2.25
C ILE A 74 9.99 -6.13 -2.79
N THR A 75 10.11 -5.57 -3.98
CA THR A 75 11.41 -5.27 -4.59
C THR A 75 12.17 -4.22 -3.79
N ALA A 76 11.52 -3.14 -3.39
CA ALA A 76 12.14 -2.07 -2.62
C ALA A 76 12.58 -2.55 -1.24
N SER A 77 11.77 -3.36 -0.59
CA SER A 77 12.06 -3.94 0.72
C SER A 77 13.27 -4.89 0.66
N ALA A 78 13.43 -5.62 -0.43
CA ALA A 78 14.57 -6.52 -0.62
C ALA A 78 15.89 -5.79 -0.84
N ARG A 79 15.85 -4.53 -1.26
CA ARG A 79 17.04 -3.70 -1.49
C ARG A 79 17.53 -2.96 -0.25
N SER A 80 16.69 -2.82 0.74
CA SER A 80 17.01 -2.04 1.94
C SER A 80 17.70 -2.85 3.03
#